data_ecfef30f000dcf64a16b672c29d6a4da
#
_entry.id   ecfef30f000dcf64a16b672c29d6a4da
#
_cell.length_a   1.000
_cell.length_b   1.000
_cell.length_c   1.000
_cell.angle_alpha   90.00
_cell.angle_beta   90.00
_cell.angle_gamma   90.00
#
_symmetry.space_group_name_H-M   'P 1'
#
loop_
_entity.id
_entity.type
_entity.pdbx_description
1 polymer ?
#
loop_
_entity_poly.entity_id
_entity_poly.type
_entity_poly.pdbx_seq_one_letter_code
_entity_poly.pdbx_strand_id
1 'polypeptide(L)'
;PLGVVAGITPFNFPAMVPMWMFPIAIACGNTFILKPSEKDPSCSIKLAELLKEAGLPDGVFNVINGDKEAVDAILTNPDIKAVSFVGSTPIAKYIYENSAKNEKRVQALGGAKNHLVVMPDCDLDGAVNGLMGAAYGSAGERCMAQSVAVAVGDIGDELVSRLSKKAEALKVGPGMDKNSEMGPLVTKEHLEKVRGYVDLGVKEGAKLVVDGRSLKLQGYENGFYIGGCLFDHVKKEMRIYKEEIFGPVLSVVRVKTFEDAAKLINDHEYGNGVSIYTRDGDAGRTFASKIQVGMVGINVPIPVPMAFHSFGGWKRSLFGDS
;
A
#
# COMPACT_ATOMS: atom_id res chain seq x y z
N PRO A 1 29.17 -10.25 -0.84
CA PRO A 1 27.98 -11.08 -0.88
C PRO A 1 27.75 -11.78 0.47
N LEU A 2 26.49 -12.05 0.78
CA LEU A 2 26.09 -12.85 1.93
C LEU A 2 25.98 -14.35 1.59
N GLY A 3 25.82 -14.66 0.30
CA GLY A 3 25.58 -16.02 -0.21
C GLY A 3 24.16 -16.17 -0.75
N VAL A 4 23.38 -17.08 -0.18
CA VAL A 4 21.97 -17.28 -0.54
C VAL A 4 21.10 -16.30 0.25
N VAL A 5 20.28 -15.53 -0.46
CA VAL A 5 19.30 -14.62 0.15
C VAL A 5 17.91 -14.84 -0.45
N ALA A 6 16.86 -14.46 0.25
CA ALA A 6 15.50 -14.72 -0.19
C ALA A 6 14.62 -13.47 -0.15
N GLY A 7 13.63 -13.42 -1.05
CA GLY A 7 12.57 -12.45 -1.08
C GLY A 7 11.19 -13.12 -1.03
N ILE A 8 10.29 -12.60 -0.20
CA ILE A 8 8.90 -13.03 -0.10
C ILE A 8 8.03 -11.84 -0.44
N THR A 9 7.26 -11.93 -1.53
CA THR A 9 6.59 -10.77 -2.14
C THR A 9 5.08 -10.90 -2.20
N PRO A 10 4.35 -9.76 -2.14
CA PRO A 10 2.90 -9.72 -2.18
C PRO A 10 2.36 -9.80 -3.62
N PHE A 11 1.03 -9.91 -3.74
CA PHE A 11 0.32 -10.03 -5.02
C PHE A 11 0.15 -8.69 -5.76
N ASN A 12 0.09 -7.58 -5.06
CA ASN A 12 -0.39 -6.30 -5.61
C ASN A 12 0.57 -5.62 -6.59
N PHE A 13 1.86 -5.95 -6.54
CA PHE A 13 2.89 -5.51 -7.49
C PHE A 13 3.83 -6.67 -7.83
N PRO A 14 3.36 -7.67 -8.62
CA PRO A 14 4.07 -8.93 -8.80
C PRO A 14 5.36 -8.84 -9.63
N ALA A 15 5.57 -7.72 -10.35
CA ALA A 15 6.83 -7.43 -11.03
C ALA A 15 7.70 -6.46 -10.21
N MET A 16 7.12 -5.33 -9.78
CA MET A 16 7.88 -4.22 -9.19
C MET A 16 8.54 -4.60 -7.85
N VAL A 17 7.80 -5.24 -6.94
CA VAL A 17 8.34 -5.57 -5.62
C VAL A 17 9.46 -6.61 -5.70
N PRO A 18 9.36 -7.71 -6.45
CA PRO A 18 10.51 -8.58 -6.69
C PRO A 18 11.71 -7.85 -7.30
N MET A 19 11.47 -6.95 -8.26
CA MET A 19 12.53 -6.18 -8.92
C MET A 19 13.20 -5.12 -8.04
N TRP A 20 12.64 -4.80 -6.89
CA TRP A 20 13.36 -4.03 -5.86
C TRP A 20 14.37 -4.87 -5.09
N MET A 21 14.22 -6.19 -5.09
CA MET A 21 15.02 -7.10 -4.26
C MET A 21 16.11 -7.81 -5.07
N PHE A 22 15.74 -8.66 -6.04
CA PHE A 22 16.68 -9.56 -6.66
C PHE A 22 17.75 -8.90 -7.54
N PRO A 23 17.51 -7.80 -8.30
CA PRO A 23 18.56 -7.24 -9.15
C PRO A 23 19.73 -6.70 -8.32
N ILE A 24 19.47 -6.02 -7.24
CA ILE A 24 20.50 -5.48 -6.34
C ILE A 24 21.24 -6.63 -5.63
N ALA A 25 20.50 -7.64 -5.16
CA ALA A 25 21.10 -8.80 -4.50
C ALA A 25 22.05 -9.55 -5.45
N ILE A 26 21.64 -9.79 -6.68
CA ILE A 26 22.46 -10.47 -7.71
C ILE A 26 23.66 -9.61 -8.11
N ALA A 27 23.48 -8.31 -8.34
CA ALA A 27 24.57 -7.37 -8.65
C ALA A 27 25.64 -7.33 -7.55
N CYS A 28 25.24 -7.57 -6.29
CA CYS A 28 26.15 -7.69 -5.15
C CYS A 28 26.75 -9.09 -4.99
N GLY A 29 26.55 -10.00 -5.94
CA GLY A 29 27.16 -11.35 -5.95
C GLY A 29 26.41 -12.38 -5.12
N ASN A 30 25.14 -12.17 -4.77
CA ASN A 30 24.31 -13.14 -4.06
C ASN A 30 23.54 -14.01 -5.05
N THR A 31 23.16 -15.21 -4.62
CA THR A 31 22.09 -15.98 -5.24
C THR A 31 20.76 -15.66 -4.57
N PHE A 32 19.67 -15.67 -5.33
CA PHE A 32 18.38 -15.20 -4.85
C PHE A 32 17.29 -16.25 -5.02
N ILE A 33 16.54 -16.46 -3.94
CA ILE A 33 15.32 -17.28 -3.92
C ILE A 33 14.12 -16.33 -3.81
N LEU A 34 13.24 -16.34 -4.80
CA LEU A 34 12.00 -15.57 -4.78
C LEU A 34 10.82 -16.48 -4.48
N LYS A 35 10.07 -16.17 -3.44
CA LYS A 35 8.75 -16.75 -3.16
C LYS A 35 7.68 -15.68 -3.48
N PRO A 36 7.04 -15.72 -4.67
CA PRO A 36 5.96 -14.82 -5.00
C PRO A 36 4.69 -15.15 -4.21
N SER A 37 3.69 -14.28 -4.30
CA SER A 37 2.36 -14.60 -3.78
C SER A 37 1.78 -15.83 -4.49
N GLU A 38 1.14 -16.70 -3.74
CA GLU A 38 0.39 -17.86 -4.26
C GLU A 38 -0.84 -17.46 -5.08
N LYS A 39 -1.26 -16.19 -4.99
CA LYS A 39 -2.43 -15.66 -5.70
C LYS A 39 -2.15 -15.31 -7.16
N ASP A 40 -0.90 -14.93 -7.47
CA ASP A 40 -0.49 -14.51 -8.82
C ASP A 40 1.01 -14.79 -9.11
N PRO A 41 1.44 -16.04 -9.11
CA PRO A 41 2.85 -16.41 -9.24
C PRO A 41 3.42 -16.26 -10.65
N SER A 42 2.57 -16.19 -11.68
CA SER A 42 2.96 -16.26 -13.09
C SER A 42 3.91 -15.15 -13.54
N CYS A 43 3.75 -13.93 -13.01
CA CYS A 43 4.63 -12.81 -13.33
C CYS A 43 6.09 -13.10 -12.92
N SER A 44 6.29 -13.61 -11.71
CA SER A 44 7.63 -13.94 -11.19
C SER A 44 8.28 -15.11 -11.95
N ILE A 45 7.49 -16.09 -12.37
CA ILE A 45 7.97 -17.19 -13.24
C ILE A 45 8.43 -16.63 -14.58
N LYS A 46 7.64 -15.72 -15.18
CA LYS A 46 8.02 -15.10 -16.47
C LYS A 46 9.28 -14.26 -16.34
N LEU A 47 9.49 -13.55 -15.24
CA LEU A 47 10.74 -12.83 -14.98
C LEU A 47 11.96 -13.78 -14.92
N ALA A 48 11.80 -14.95 -14.28
CA ALA A 48 12.86 -15.96 -14.23
C ALA A 48 13.21 -16.50 -15.62
N GLU A 49 12.22 -16.79 -16.45
CA GLU A 49 12.43 -17.19 -17.85
C GLU A 49 13.19 -16.13 -18.64
N LEU A 50 12.79 -14.86 -18.54
CA LEU A 50 13.45 -13.74 -19.24
C LEU A 50 14.89 -13.53 -18.76
N LEU A 51 15.17 -13.69 -17.46
CA LEU A 51 16.53 -13.64 -16.94
C LEU A 51 17.41 -14.78 -17.48
N LYS A 52 16.87 -15.98 -17.60
CA LYS A 52 17.55 -17.12 -18.22
C LYS A 52 17.83 -16.86 -19.71
N GLU A 53 16.84 -16.35 -20.45
CA GLU A 53 17.01 -15.93 -21.87
C GLU A 53 18.09 -14.85 -22.01
N ALA A 54 18.21 -13.92 -21.06
CA ALA A 54 19.23 -12.88 -21.01
C ALA A 54 20.63 -13.40 -20.65
N GLY A 55 20.78 -14.67 -20.32
CA GLY A 55 22.07 -15.30 -20.03
C GLY A 55 22.45 -15.37 -18.55
N LEU A 56 21.49 -15.13 -17.63
CA LEU A 56 21.76 -15.33 -16.21
C LEU A 56 22.08 -16.81 -15.96
N PRO A 57 23.20 -17.16 -15.29
CA PRO A 57 23.56 -18.54 -15.02
C PRO A 57 22.51 -19.27 -14.18
N ASP A 58 22.32 -20.56 -14.44
CA ASP A 58 21.40 -21.40 -13.67
C ASP A 58 21.79 -21.42 -12.17
N GLY A 59 20.77 -21.34 -11.29
CA GLY A 59 20.94 -21.33 -9.84
C GLY A 59 21.16 -19.94 -9.24
N VAL A 60 21.42 -18.88 -10.03
CA VAL A 60 21.58 -17.52 -9.51
C VAL A 60 20.24 -16.92 -9.08
N PHE A 61 19.17 -17.14 -9.85
CA PHE A 61 17.82 -16.72 -9.52
C PHE A 61 16.87 -17.91 -9.59
N ASN A 62 16.13 -18.15 -8.51
CA ASN A 62 15.24 -19.30 -8.36
C ASN A 62 13.88 -18.85 -7.86
N VAL A 63 12.80 -19.32 -8.48
CA VAL A 63 11.42 -19.06 -8.02
C VAL A 63 10.87 -20.32 -7.38
N ILE A 64 10.38 -20.20 -6.14
CA ILE A 64 9.67 -21.26 -5.43
C ILE A 64 8.23 -20.85 -5.18
N ASN A 65 7.29 -21.69 -5.53
CA ASN A 65 5.88 -21.49 -5.23
C ASN A 65 5.51 -22.15 -3.90
N GLY A 66 4.47 -21.64 -3.28
CA GLY A 66 3.94 -22.17 -2.02
C GLY A 66 3.37 -21.06 -1.15
N ASP A 67 2.84 -21.48 -0.02
CA ASP A 67 2.27 -20.62 1.01
C ASP A 67 3.14 -20.62 2.28
N LYS A 68 2.53 -20.79 3.45
CA LYS A 68 3.20 -20.76 4.74
C LYS A 68 4.35 -21.78 4.86
N GLU A 69 4.21 -22.98 4.30
CA GLU A 69 5.24 -24.03 4.39
C GLU A 69 6.53 -23.59 3.69
N ALA A 70 6.42 -23.00 2.50
CA ALA A 70 7.57 -22.45 1.77
C ALA A 70 8.21 -21.27 2.53
N VAL A 71 7.40 -20.42 3.14
CA VAL A 71 7.87 -19.31 3.99
C VAL A 71 8.66 -19.86 5.18
N ASP A 72 8.11 -20.82 5.91
CA ASP A 72 8.77 -21.41 7.09
C ASP A 72 10.09 -22.10 6.71
N ALA A 73 10.14 -22.79 5.57
CA ALA A 73 11.36 -23.36 5.04
C ALA A 73 12.45 -22.30 4.77
N ILE A 74 12.08 -21.16 4.19
CA ILE A 74 13.01 -20.03 3.99
C ILE A 74 13.54 -19.51 5.33
N LEU A 75 12.66 -19.36 6.31
CA LEU A 75 13.03 -18.76 7.61
C LEU A 75 13.93 -19.66 8.44
N THR A 76 13.80 -20.98 8.29
CA THR A 76 14.54 -21.97 9.10
C THR A 76 15.78 -22.55 8.42
N ASN A 77 15.88 -22.50 7.09
CA ASN A 77 17.02 -23.06 6.36
C ASN A 77 18.32 -22.30 6.68
N PRO A 78 19.37 -22.95 7.21
CA PRO A 78 20.61 -22.29 7.64
C PRO A 78 21.45 -21.70 6.51
N ASP A 79 21.25 -22.13 5.26
CA ASP A 79 22.00 -21.61 4.11
C ASP A 79 21.50 -20.24 3.66
N ILE A 80 20.25 -19.89 3.94
CA ILE A 80 19.69 -18.58 3.63
C ILE A 80 20.12 -17.58 4.72
N LYS A 81 20.86 -16.54 4.30
CA LYS A 81 21.50 -15.57 5.21
C LYS A 81 20.69 -14.31 5.45
N ALA A 82 19.82 -13.93 4.49
CA ALA A 82 18.99 -12.73 4.61
C ALA A 82 17.61 -12.97 3.98
N VAL A 83 16.61 -12.27 4.51
CA VAL A 83 15.22 -12.31 4.02
C VAL A 83 14.71 -10.89 3.86
N SER A 84 14.15 -10.59 2.69
CA SER A 84 13.37 -9.38 2.44
C SER A 84 11.91 -9.75 2.25
N PHE A 85 11.01 -9.02 2.90
CA PHE A 85 9.58 -9.31 2.90
C PHE A 85 8.76 -8.03 2.71
N VAL A 86 7.69 -8.13 1.92
CA VAL A 86 6.63 -7.12 1.85
C VAL A 86 5.27 -7.81 1.97
N GLY A 87 4.43 -7.34 2.89
CA GLY A 87 3.08 -7.86 3.07
C GLY A 87 2.35 -7.27 4.27
N SER A 88 1.37 -8.00 4.82
CA SER A 88 0.59 -7.53 5.97
C SER A 88 1.42 -7.48 7.25
N THR A 89 1.09 -6.55 8.15
CA THR A 89 1.83 -6.34 9.42
C THR A 89 1.96 -7.59 10.30
N PRO A 90 0.91 -8.43 10.49
CA PRO A 90 1.08 -9.64 11.29
C PRO A 90 2.11 -10.60 10.70
N ILE A 91 2.16 -10.70 9.37
CA ILE A 91 3.13 -11.56 8.68
C ILE A 91 4.52 -10.92 8.69
N ALA A 92 4.63 -9.60 8.48
CA ALA A 92 5.92 -8.88 8.59
C ALA A 92 6.57 -9.11 9.97
N LYS A 93 5.78 -9.02 11.04
CA LYS A 93 6.23 -9.30 12.40
C LYS A 93 6.68 -10.76 12.55
N TYR A 94 5.90 -11.71 12.05
CA TYR A 94 6.24 -13.13 12.06
C TYR A 94 7.56 -13.41 11.34
N ILE A 95 7.74 -12.83 10.13
CA ILE A 95 8.97 -12.97 9.34
C ILE A 95 10.16 -12.38 10.10
N TYR A 96 10.01 -11.20 10.67
CA TYR A 96 11.06 -10.55 11.44
C TYR A 96 11.50 -11.39 12.65
N GLU A 97 10.55 -11.80 13.49
CA GLU A 97 10.84 -12.56 14.71
C GLU A 97 11.51 -13.92 14.41
N ASN A 98 11.01 -14.63 13.38
CA ASN A 98 11.57 -15.93 13.02
C ASN A 98 12.91 -15.81 12.27
N SER A 99 13.11 -14.79 11.46
CA SER A 99 14.41 -14.52 10.84
C SER A 99 15.46 -14.19 11.89
N ALA A 100 15.15 -13.28 12.82
CA ALA A 100 16.06 -12.92 13.91
C ALA A 100 16.41 -14.12 14.80
N LYS A 101 15.43 -14.96 15.14
CA LYS A 101 15.64 -16.21 15.90
C LYS A 101 16.60 -17.18 15.20
N ASN A 102 16.64 -17.17 13.88
CA ASN A 102 17.52 -18.02 13.07
C ASN A 102 18.77 -17.25 12.55
N GLU A 103 19.14 -16.15 13.22
CA GLU A 103 20.35 -15.35 12.95
C GLU A 103 20.46 -14.81 11.53
N LYS A 104 19.31 -14.56 10.86
CA LYS A 104 19.25 -14.00 9.52
C LYS A 104 19.12 -12.49 9.57
N ARG A 105 19.74 -11.80 8.62
CA ARG A 105 19.41 -10.38 8.34
C ARG A 105 18.01 -10.30 7.78
N VAL A 106 17.25 -9.30 8.17
CA VAL A 106 15.85 -9.18 7.76
C VAL A 106 15.42 -7.74 7.57
N GLN A 107 14.70 -7.53 6.47
CA GLN A 107 13.90 -6.35 6.20
C GLN A 107 12.46 -6.82 5.97
N ALA A 108 11.52 -6.42 6.83
CA ALA A 108 10.13 -6.82 6.72
C ALA A 108 9.23 -5.59 6.71
N LEU A 109 8.72 -5.27 5.52
CA LEU A 109 7.80 -4.16 5.28
C LEU A 109 6.36 -4.63 5.53
N GLY A 110 5.70 -3.96 6.49
CA GLY A 110 4.35 -4.27 6.93
C GLY A 110 3.29 -3.41 6.26
N GLY A 111 2.12 -3.33 6.92
CA GLY A 111 0.97 -2.56 6.47
C GLY A 111 1.12 -1.06 6.65
N ALA A 112 0.10 -0.35 6.21
CA ALA A 112 0.06 1.10 6.20
C ALA A 112 -1.35 1.65 6.44
N LYS A 113 -1.43 2.90 6.88
CA LYS A 113 -2.62 3.74 6.87
C LYS A 113 -2.19 5.15 6.49
N ASN A 114 -1.97 5.36 5.20
CA ASN A 114 -1.37 6.61 4.74
C ASN A 114 -2.40 7.74 4.71
N HIS A 115 -1.93 8.92 5.06
CA HIS A 115 -2.72 10.13 5.16
C HIS A 115 -2.28 11.15 4.12
N LEU A 116 -3.24 11.82 3.48
CA LEU A 116 -2.99 12.98 2.64
C LEU A 116 -3.66 14.20 3.29
N VAL A 117 -2.84 15.14 3.74
CA VAL A 117 -3.30 16.38 4.35
C VAL A 117 -3.64 17.38 3.25
N VAL A 118 -4.85 17.94 3.32
CA VAL A 118 -5.35 18.97 2.41
C VAL A 118 -5.46 20.26 3.18
N MET A 119 -4.53 21.20 2.91
CA MET A 119 -4.52 22.54 3.53
C MET A 119 -5.48 23.48 2.81
N PRO A 120 -6.05 24.50 3.47
CA PRO A 120 -7.00 25.44 2.86
C PRO A 120 -6.43 26.24 1.68
N ASP A 121 -5.11 26.46 1.67
CA ASP A 121 -4.36 27.21 0.65
C ASP A 121 -3.93 26.38 -0.56
N CYS A 122 -4.21 25.07 -0.57
CA CYS A 122 -3.70 24.14 -1.58
C CYS A 122 -4.30 24.39 -2.97
N ASP A 123 -3.69 23.79 -3.99
CA ASP A 123 -4.37 23.51 -5.27
C ASP A 123 -5.36 22.35 -5.05
N LEU A 124 -6.63 22.70 -4.82
CA LEU A 124 -7.65 21.73 -4.49
C LEU A 124 -7.94 20.74 -5.64
N ASP A 125 -7.88 21.19 -6.89
CA ASP A 125 -8.06 20.30 -8.05
C ASP A 125 -6.90 19.30 -8.15
N GLY A 126 -5.68 19.76 -7.92
CA GLY A 126 -4.50 18.91 -7.82
C GLY A 126 -4.61 17.90 -6.69
N ALA A 127 -5.04 18.33 -5.50
CA ALA A 127 -5.25 17.46 -4.34
C ALA A 127 -6.33 16.41 -4.58
N VAL A 128 -7.46 16.78 -5.16
CA VAL A 128 -8.56 15.86 -5.51
C VAL A 128 -8.11 14.84 -6.55
N ASN A 129 -7.41 15.26 -7.61
CA ASN A 129 -6.88 14.35 -8.63
C ASN A 129 -5.84 13.40 -8.03
N GLY A 130 -4.97 13.91 -7.16
CA GLY A 130 -4.00 13.12 -6.41
C GLY A 130 -4.67 12.06 -5.53
N LEU A 131 -5.70 12.43 -4.77
CA LEU A 131 -6.47 11.53 -3.93
C LEU A 131 -7.19 10.45 -4.74
N MET A 132 -7.82 10.81 -5.87
CA MET A 132 -8.48 9.82 -6.74
C MET A 132 -7.51 8.74 -7.21
N GLY A 133 -6.36 9.13 -7.74
CA GLY A 133 -5.33 8.17 -8.18
C GLY A 133 -4.70 7.37 -7.03
N ALA A 134 -4.49 8.01 -5.88
CA ALA A 134 -3.83 7.38 -4.74
C ALA A 134 -4.75 6.47 -3.90
N ALA A 135 -6.04 6.78 -3.80
CA ALA A 135 -6.98 5.99 -3.02
C ALA A 135 -7.63 4.85 -3.81
N TYR A 136 -7.95 5.09 -5.08
CA TYR A 136 -8.71 4.14 -5.91
C TYR A 136 -7.85 3.42 -6.96
N GLY A 137 -6.69 3.95 -7.32
CA GLY A 137 -5.76 3.27 -8.22
C GLY A 137 -5.40 1.88 -7.72
N SER A 138 -5.32 0.88 -8.62
CA SER A 138 -5.16 -0.54 -8.30
C SER A 138 -6.19 -1.05 -7.28
N ALA A 139 -7.43 -0.56 -7.36
CA ALA A 139 -8.52 -0.88 -6.43
C ALA A 139 -8.18 -0.63 -4.95
N GLY A 140 -7.30 0.34 -4.65
CA GLY A 140 -6.81 0.64 -3.30
C GLY A 140 -5.86 -0.40 -2.70
N GLU A 141 -5.49 -1.42 -3.46
CA GLU A 141 -4.57 -2.49 -3.04
C GLU A 141 -3.10 -2.08 -3.22
N ARG A 142 -2.73 -0.94 -2.64
CA ARG A 142 -1.36 -0.41 -2.63
C ARG A 142 -0.90 -0.16 -1.20
N CYS A 143 0.33 -0.57 -0.89
CA CYS A 143 0.97 -0.21 0.39
C CYS A 143 1.09 1.32 0.57
N MET A 144 1.18 2.06 -0.52
CA MET A 144 1.27 3.52 -0.54
C MET A 144 -0.06 4.23 -0.86
N ALA A 145 -1.20 3.50 -0.92
CA ALA A 145 -2.50 4.11 -1.11
C ALA A 145 -2.79 5.15 -0.02
N GLN A 146 -3.27 6.33 -0.43
CA GLN A 146 -3.74 7.34 0.52
C GLN A 146 -5.18 7.00 0.91
N SER A 147 -5.34 6.25 1.99
CA SER A 147 -6.64 5.75 2.45
C SER A 147 -7.36 6.71 3.40
N VAL A 148 -6.66 7.78 3.84
CA VAL A 148 -7.21 8.84 4.69
C VAL A 148 -6.89 10.21 4.08
N ALA A 149 -7.91 11.00 3.80
CA ALA A 149 -7.79 12.43 3.49
C ALA A 149 -8.02 13.23 4.79
N VAL A 150 -7.07 14.07 5.17
CA VAL A 150 -7.18 14.93 6.35
C VAL A 150 -7.48 16.35 5.87
N ALA A 151 -8.74 16.78 6.00
CA ALA A 151 -9.19 18.11 5.63
C ALA A 151 -8.94 19.10 6.78
N VAL A 152 -8.10 20.10 6.55
CA VAL A 152 -7.76 21.12 7.56
C VAL A 152 -8.66 22.36 7.42
N GLY A 153 -9.17 22.87 8.54
CA GLY A 153 -10.03 24.03 8.57
C GLY A 153 -11.39 23.80 7.90
N ASP A 154 -11.78 24.67 7.00
CA ASP A 154 -13.09 24.69 6.36
C ASP A 154 -13.15 24.03 4.96
N ILE A 155 -12.00 23.51 4.48
CA ILE A 155 -11.90 22.92 3.12
C ILE A 155 -12.74 21.62 2.95
N GLY A 156 -13.19 21.01 4.05
CA GLY A 156 -13.77 19.67 4.06
C GLY A 156 -14.99 19.49 3.17
N ASP A 157 -15.92 20.47 3.16
CA ASP A 157 -17.16 20.35 2.38
C ASP A 157 -16.89 20.38 0.88
N GLU A 158 -16.04 21.30 0.43
CA GLU A 158 -15.65 21.40 -0.97
C GLU A 158 -14.83 20.18 -1.43
N LEU A 159 -13.91 19.71 -0.59
CA LEU A 159 -13.12 18.51 -0.86
C LEU A 159 -14.04 17.28 -1.05
N VAL A 160 -14.96 17.04 -0.12
CA VAL A 160 -15.89 15.90 -0.19
C VAL A 160 -16.81 16.01 -1.40
N SER A 161 -17.32 17.22 -1.70
CA SER A 161 -18.17 17.46 -2.87
C SER A 161 -17.47 17.13 -4.20
N ARG A 162 -16.18 17.49 -4.35
CA ARG A 162 -15.41 17.17 -5.57
C ARG A 162 -15.02 15.70 -5.64
N LEU A 163 -14.62 15.11 -4.52
CA LEU A 163 -14.27 13.70 -4.45
C LEU A 163 -15.48 12.79 -4.75
N SER A 164 -16.67 13.12 -4.21
CA SER A 164 -17.86 12.29 -4.44
C SER A 164 -18.23 12.21 -5.92
N LYS A 165 -18.25 13.36 -6.64
CA LYS A 165 -18.54 13.41 -8.07
C LYS A 165 -17.56 12.54 -8.88
N LYS A 166 -16.26 12.56 -8.54
CA LYS A 166 -15.26 11.77 -9.24
C LYS A 166 -15.33 10.27 -8.87
N ALA A 167 -15.60 9.95 -7.62
CA ALA A 167 -15.73 8.56 -7.17
C ALA A 167 -16.97 7.88 -7.77
N GLU A 168 -18.09 8.61 -7.90
CA GLU A 168 -19.29 8.13 -8.59
C GLU A 168 -19.07 7.91 -10.10
N ALA A 169 -18.25 8.75 -10.73
CA ALA A 169 -17.94 8.67 -12.15
C ALA A 169 -16.84 7.66 -12.50
N LEU A 170 -16.21 7.03 -11.49
CA LEU A 170 -15.07 6.14 -11.67
C LEU A 170 -15.44 4.92 -12.53
N LYS A 171 -14.72 4.71 -13.63
CA LYS A 171 -14.94 3.60 -14.56
C LYS A 171 -14.28 2.35 -14.05
N VAL A 172 -15.06 1.44 -13.50
CA VAL A 172 -14.60 0.14 -13.01
C VAL A 172 -14.80 -0.92 -14.07
N GLY A 173 -13.80 -1.74 -14.32
CA GLY A 173 -13.86 -2.79 -15.33
C GLY A 173 -12.60 -3.65 -15.39
N PRO A 174 -12.53 -4.62 -16.33
CA PRO A 174 -11.39 -5.51 -16.46
C PRO A 174 -10.11 -4.73 -16.85
N GLY A 175 -8.97 -5.15 -16.32
CA GLY A 175 -7.69 -4.47 -16.52
C GLY A 175 -7.19 -4.46 -17.98
N MET A 176 -7.73 -5.28 -18.86
CA MET A 176 -7.41 -5.28 -20.30
C MET A 176 -8.27 -4.28 -21.09
N ASP A 177 -9.33 -3.73 -20.51
CA ASP A 177 -10.11 -2.66 -21.14
C ASP A 177 -9.42 -1.31 -20.85
N LYS A 178 -9.01 -0.65 -21.95
CA LYS A 178 -8.32 0.66 -21.90
C LYS A 178 -9.19 1.79 -21.31
N ASN A 179 -10.50 1.61 -21.24
CA ASN A 179 -11.42 2.57 -20.64
C ASN A 179 -11.57 2.37 -19.13
N SER A 180 -11.11 1.25 -18.57
CA SER A 180 -11.16 1.01 -17.13
C SER A 180 -10.13 1.85 -16.39
N GLU A 181 -10.59 2.55 -15.34
CA GLU A 181 -9.74 3.33 -14.44
C GLU A 181 -9.39 2.56 -13.16
N MET A 182 -10.24 1.58 -12.80
CA MET A 182 -10.05 0.72 -11.65
C MET A 182 -10.44 -0.73 -11.99
N GLY A 183 -9.58 -1.68 -11.62
CA GLY A 183 -9.79 -3.12 -11.81
C GLY A 183 -10.55 -3.78 -10.64
N PRO A 184 -10.63 -5.13 -10.64
CA PRO A 184 -11.19 -5.91 -9.55
C PRO A 184 -10.22 -6.00 -8.36
N LEU A 185 -10.73 -6.42 -7.20
CA LEU A 185 -9.94 -6.91 -6.08
C LEU A 185 -9.35 -8.29 -6.38
N VAL A 186 -8.35 -8.69 -5.61
CA VAL A 186 -7.56 -9.91 -5.88
C VAL A 186 -8.35 -11.21 -5.68
N THR A 187 -9.23 -11.30 -4.68
CA THR A 187 -10.01 -12.49 -4.37
C THR A 187 -11.42 -12.15 -3.88
N LYS A 188 -12.31 -13.17 -3.88
CA LYS A 188 -13.66 -13.05 -3.33
C LYS A 188 -13.64 -12.75 -1.83
N GLU A 189 -12.77 -13.44 -1.09
CA GLU A 189 -12.63 -13.26 0.36
C GLU A 189 -12.21 -11.82 0.68
N HIS A 190 -11.35 -11.24 -0.15
CA HIS A 190 -10.92 -9.86 0.02
C HIS A 190 -12.05 -8.87 -0.32
N LEU A 191 -12.84 -9.15 -1.35
CA LEU A 191 -14.03 -8.36 -1.66
C LEU A 191 -15.01 -8.34 -0.48
N GLU A 192 -15.29 -9.50 0.12
CA GLU A 192 -16.19 -9.59 1.29
C GLU A 192 -15.60 -8.87 2.51
N LYS A 193 -14.29 -8.95 2.72
CA LYS A 193 -13.59 -8.18 3.75
C LYS A 193 -13.79 -6.67 3.55
N VAL A 194 -13.57 -6.15 2.33
CA VAL A 194 -13.74 -4.74 2.01
C VAL A 194 -15.18 -4.29 2.22
N ARG A 195 -16.16 -5.07 1.75
CA ARG A 195 -17.60 -4.82 1.98
C ARG A 195 -17.91 -4.75 3.48
N GLY A 196 -17.37 -5.69 4.26
CA GLY A 196 -17.52 -5.70 5.71
C GLY A 196 -16.96 -4.43 6.40
N TYR A 197 -15.86 -3.86 5.90
CA TYR A 197 -15.37 -2.57 6.39
C TYR A 197 -16.28 -1.40 6.02
N VAL A 198 -16.93 -1.42 4.86
CA VAL A 198 -17.91 -0.38 4.49
C VAL A 198 -19.13 -0.47 5.42
N ASP A 199 -19.64 -1.69 5.70
CA ASP A 199 -20.73 -1.90 6.68
C ASP A 199 -20.31 -1.42 8.07
N LEU A 200 -19.09 -1.73 8.49
CA LEU A 200 -18.55 -1.34 9.78
C LEU A 200 -18.45 0.19 9.91
N GLY A 201 -17.98 0.89 8.87
CA GLY A 201 -17.89 2.35 8.89
C GLY A 201 -19.24 3.04 9.10
N VAL A 202 -20.28 2.52 8.42
CA VAL A 202 -21.66 2.99 8.64
C VAL A 202 -22.10 2.73 10.09
N LYS A 203 -21.85 1.52 10.60
CA LYS A 203 -22.21 1.12 11.97
C LYS A 203 -21.47 1.95 13.03
N GLU A 204 -20.23 2.35 12.77
CA GLU A 204 -19.43 3.20 13.66
C GLU A 204 -19.86 4.69 13.61
N GLY A 205 -20.77 5.05 12.69
CA GLY A 205 -21.36 6.38 12.58
C GLY A 205 -20.60 7.32 11.63
N ALA A 206 -19.72 6.80 10.78
CA ALA A 206 -19.17 7.58 9.67
C ALA A 206 -20.23 7.80 8.59
N LYS A 207 -20.18 8.96 7.91
CA LYS A 207 -21.11 9.29 6.85
C LYS A 207 -20.62 8.66 5.54
N LEU A 208 -21.29 7.61 5.07
CA LEU A 208 -21.04 7.04 3.73
C LEU A 208 -21.59 8.01 2.67
N VAL A 209 -20.69 8.64 1.93
CA VAL A 209 -21.01 9.64 0.89
C VAL A 209 -21.19 8.97 -0.47
N VAL A 210 -20.29 8.04 -0.81
CA VAL A 210 -20.39 7.22 -2.03
C VAL A 210 -20.31 5.76 -1.63
N ASP A 211 -21.29 4.97 -2.10
CA ASP A 211 -21.39 3.54 -1.84
C ASP A 211 -21.12 2.73 -3.11
N GLY A 212 -19.91 2.22 -3.24
CA GLY A 212 -19.50 1.40 -4.37
C GLY A 212 -19.96 -0.06 -4.34
N ARG A 213 -20.64 -0.53 -3.26
CA ARG A 213 -21.05 -1.94 -3.10
C ARG A 213 -22.15 -2.36 -4.08
N SER A 214 -22.92 -1.40 -4.59
CA SER A 214 -24.01 -1.65 -5.54
C SER A 214 -23.56 -1.85 -6.99
N LEU A 215 -22.25 -1.70 -7.27
CA LEU A 215 -21.72 -1.86 -8.62
C LEU A 215 -22.04 -3.25 -9.18
N LYS A 216 -22.58 -3.25 -10.41
CA LYS A 216 -22.80 -4.48 -11.20
C LYS A 216 -22.20 -4.25 -12.58
N LEU A 217 -21.35 -5.16 -13.01
CA LEU A 217 -20.76 -5.14 -14.35
C LEU A 217 -21.34 -6.27 -15.17
N GLN A 218 -22.04 -5.92 -16.24
CA GLN A 218 -22.64 -6.89 -17.16
C GLN A 218 -21.55 -7.77 -17.80
N GLY A 219 -21.73 -9.09 -17.73
CA GLY A 219 -20.76 -10.08 -18.23
C GLY A 219 -19.60 -10.38 -17.27
N TYR A 220 -19.55 -9.74 -16.11
CA TYR A 220 -18.51 -9.93 -15.09
C TYR A 220 -19.10 -10.13 -13.68
N GLU A 221 -20.29 -10.70 -13.59
CA GLU A 221 -21.07 -10.88 -12.36
C GLU A 221 -20.34 -11.73 -11.31
N ASN A 222 -19.46 -12.62 -11.75
CA ASN A 222 -18.63 -13.46 -10.89
C ASN A 222 -17.25 -12.85 -10.56
N GLY A 223 -16.97 -11.67 -11.08
CA GLY A 223 -15.73 -10.95 -10.81
C GLY A 223 -15.75 -10.26 -9.44
N PHE A 224 -14.58 -9.95 -8.90
CA PHE A 224 -14.43 -9.37 -7.55
C PHE A 224 -14.45 -7.85 -7.60
N TYR A 225 -15.45 -7.26 -8.27
CA TYR A 225 -15.58 -5.83 -8.51
C TYR A 225 -16.35 -5.13 -7.38
N ILE A 226 -15.89 -3.94 -7.04
CA ILE A 226 -16.56 -2.99 -6.16
C ILE A 226 -16.23 -1.58 -6.65
N GLY A 227 -17.16 -0.65 -6.56
CA GLY A 227 -16.92 0.75 -6.88
C GLY A 227 -16.14 1.48 -5.80
N GLY A 228 -15.71 2.71 -6.07
CA GLY A 228 -15.08 3.56 -5.06
C GLY A 228 -16.06 3.87 -3.91
N CYS A 229 -15.61 3.71 -2.67
CA CYS A 229 -16.37 4.11 -1.49
C CYS A 229 -15.73 5.33 -0.86
N LEU A 230 -16.56 6.30 -0.43
CA LEU A 230 -16.11 7.53 0.23
C LEU A 230 -16.87 7.72 1.53
N PHE A 231 -16.12 7.82 2.63
CA PHE A 231 -16.64 8.20 3.94
C PHE A 231 -16.22 9.61 4.34
N ASP A 232 -17.12 10.33 4.98
CA ASP A 232 -16.87 11.61 5.63
C ASP A 232 -17.13 11.53 7.13
N HIS A 233 -16.64 12.50 7.90
CA HIS A 233 -16.73 12.56 9.35
C HIS A 233 -16.18 11.32 10.06
N VAL A 234 -15.15 10.72 9.49
CA VAL A 234 -14.44 9.60 10.10
C VAL A 234 -13.65 10.09 11.32
N LYS A 235 -13.73 9.36 12.42
CA LYS A 235 -13.03 9.69 13.66
C LYS A 235 -11.88 8.71 13.91
N LYS A 236 -10.85 9.16 14.62
CA LYS A 236 -9.65 8.37 14.93
C LYS A 236 -9.90 7.08 15.74
N GLU A 237 -11.02 7.02 16.46
CA GLU A 237 -11.44 5.86 17.26
C GLU A 237 -12.03 4.74 16.40
N MET A 238 -12.53 5.05 15.22
CA MET A 238 -13.18 4.09 14.30
C MET A 238 -12.18 3.09 13.74
N ARG A 239 -12.59 1.84 13.58
CA ARG A 239 -11.76 0.78 13.00
C ARG A 239 -11.44 1.05 11.52
N ILE A 240 -12.38 1.66 10.78
CA ILE A 240 -12.12 2.05 9.37
C ILE A 240 -10.99 3.08 9.25
N TYR A 241 -10.70 3.86 10.32
CA TYR A 241 -9.54 4.74 10.39
C TYR A 241 -8.28 3.98 10.83
N LYS A 242 -8.38 3.14 11.86
CA LYS A 242 -7.22 2.48 12.48
C LYS A 242 -6.64 1.36 11.62
N GLU A 243 -7.51 0.56 10.98
CA GLU A 243 -7.12 -0.68 10.33
C GLU A 243 -6.86 -0.48 8.83
N GLU A 244 -5.90 -1.21 8.29
CA GLU A 244 -5.64 -1.26 6.86
C GLU A 244 -6.73 -2.06 6.15
N ILE A 245 -7.53 -1.38 5.32
CA ILE A 245 -8.62 -2.00 4.55
C ILE A 245 -8.08 -2.72 3.31
N PHE A 246 -7.13 -2.10 2.63
CA PHE A 246 -6.50 -2.56 1.40
C PHE A 246 -7.51 -2.73 0.26
N GLY A 247 -8.37 -1.73 0.09
CA GLY A 247 -9.45 -1.70 -0.88
C GLY A 247 -9.83 -0.26 -1.24
N PRO A 248 -10.75 -0.04 -2.20
CA PRO A 248 -11.09 1.28 -2.72
C PRO A 248 -12.03 2.05 -1.77
N VAL A 249 -11.57 2.28 -0.56
CA VAL A 249 -12.30 2.97 0.51
C VAL A 249 -11.48 4.15 1.02
N LEU A 250 -11.93 5.36 0.72
CA LEU A 250 -11.32 6.60 1.18
C LEU A 250 -12.10 7.15 2.38
N SER A 251 -11.38 7.49 3.45
CA SER A 251 -11.92 8.08 4.67
C SER A 251 -11.52 9.54 4.79
N VAL A 252 -12.47 10.45 4.97
CA VAL A 252 -12.19 11.87 5.24
C VAL A 252 -12.28 12.13 6.73
N VAL A 253 -11.18 12.61 7.31
CA VAL A 253 -11.07 13.09 8.69
C VAL A 253 -10.94 14.61 8.65
N ARG A 254 -11.72 15.31 9.47
CA ARG A 254 -11.72 16.78 9.54
C ARG A 254 -11.00 17.23 10.80
N VAL A 255 -10.05 18.14 10.66
CA VAL A 255 -9.29 18.73 11.77
C VAL A 255 -9.29 20.25 11.66
N LYS A 256 -9.05 20.95 12.79
CA LYS A 256 -9.12 22.40 12.80
C LYS A 256 -7.83 23.07 12.32
N THR A 257 -6.67 22.50 12.69
CA THR A 257 -5.36 23.11 12.49
C THR A 257 -4.37 22.15 11.83
N PHE A 258 -3.28 22.70 11.33
CA PHE A 258 -2.13 21.93 10.86
C PHE A 258 -1.55 21.04 11.96
N GLU A 259 -1.45 21.56 13.19
CA GLU A 259 -0.92 20.83 14.35
C GLU A 259 -1.79 19.61 14.69
N ASP A 260 -3.12 19.76 14.59
CA ASP A 260 -4.06 18.65 14.78
C ASP A 260 -3.84 17.55 13.72
N ALA A 261 -3.60 17.95 12.45
CA ALA A 261 -3.30 17.01 11.38
C ALA A 261 -1.98 16.26 11.63
N ALA A 262 -0.91 16.98 11.99
CA ALA A 262 0.38 16.40 12.29
C ALA A 262 0.32 15.45 13.50
N LYS A 263 -0.41 15.85 14.56
CA LYS A 263 -0.63 15.01 15.73
C LYS A 263 -1.42 13.74 15.39
N LEU A 264 -2.50 13.85 14.60
CA LEU A 264 -3.32 12.72 14.16
C LEU A 264 -2.46 11.65 13.48
N ILE A 265 -1.55 12.06 12.60
CA ILE A 265 -0.66 11.18 11.84
C ILE A 265 0.41 10.58 12.77
N ASN A 266 1.02 11.38 13.63
CA ASN A 266 2.06 10.92 14.54
C ASN A 266 1.53 9.95 15.60
N ASP A 267 0.28 10.10 16.03
CA ASP A 267 -0.38 9.19 16.99
C ASP A 267 -0.79 7.86 16.36
N HIS A 268 -0.79 7.73 15.02
CA HIS A 268 -1.18 6.49 14.34
C HIS A 268 -0.12 5.40 14.50
N GLU A 269 -0.54 4.14 14.57
CA GLU A 269 0.35 2.98 14.73
C GLU A 269 1.21 2.65 13.50
N TYR A 270 0.82 3.14 12.32
CA TYR A 270 1.56 3.00 11.06
C TYR A 270 2.30 4.29 10.70
N GLY A 271 3.41 4.15 9.99
CA GLY A 271 4.22 5.27 9.54
C GLY A 271 4.95 4.96 8.23
N ASN A 272 4.22 4.51 7.19
CA ASN A 272 4.78 4.18 5.89
C ASN A 272 4.96 5.42 5.01
N GLY A 273 3.87 6.05 4.58
CA GLY A 273 3.89 7.22 3.71
C GLY A 273 2.83 8.25 4.10
N VAL A 274 3.11 9.50 3.80
CA VAL A 274 2.20 10.63 4.04
C VAL A 274 2.41 11.69 2.98
N SER A 275 1.36 12.47 2.69
CA SER A 275 1.47 13.61 1.80
C SER A 275 0.80 14.84 2.38
N ILE A 276 1.26 16.02 1.98
CA ILE A 276 0.59 17.30 2.25
C ILE A 276 0.43 18.08 0.96
N TYR A 277 -0.75 18.65 0.74
CA TYR A 277 -1.03 19.59 -0.33
C TYR A 277 -1.20 20.99 0.26
N THR A 278 -0.29 21.89 -0.10
CA THR A 278 -0.22 23.28 0.36
C THR A 278 0.57 24.12 -0.63
N ARG A 279 0.30 25.44 -0.68
CA ARG A 279 1.13 26.42 -1.38
C ARG A 279 2.12 27.12 -0.44
N ASP A 280 2.02 26.88 0.87
CA ASP A 280 2.92 27.43 1.85
C ASP A 280 4.18 26.55 2.01
N GLY A 281 5.32 27.07 1.58
CA GLY A 281 6.60 26.38 1.68
C GLY A 281 7.06 26.15 3.12
N ASP A 282 6.64 26.97 4.07
CA ASP A 282 6.97 26.78 5.49
C ASP A 282 6.15 25.62 6.09
N ALA A 283 4.86 25.57 5.78
CA ALA A 283 4.01 24.44 6.16
C ALA A 283 4.57 23.11 5.62
N GLY A 284 4.98 23.07 4.34
CA GLY A 284 5.57 21.89 3.73
C GLY A 284 6.88 21.44 4.41
N ARG A 285 7.82 22.36 4.67
CA ARG A 285 9.08 22.04 5.38
C ARG A 285 8.84 21.61 6.82
N THR A 286 7.99 22.33 7.54
CA THR A 286 7.62 22.03 8.92
C THR A 286 6.97 20.65 9.02
N PHE A 287 6.07 20.31 8.08
CA PHE A 287 5.45 18.99 8.00
C PHE A 287 6.52 17.91 7.85
N ALA A 288 7.37 18.01 6.84
CA ALA A 288 8.41 17.02 6.58
C ALA A 288 9.35 16.80 7.77
N SER A 289 9.64 17.85 8.56
CA SER A 289 10.53 17.76 9.72
C SER A 289 9.88 17.19 10.99
N LYS A 290 8.56 17.30 11.13
CA LYS A 290 7.83 16.89 12.35
C LYS A 290 7.13 15.55 12.25
N ILE A 291 6.90 15.04 11.04
CA ILE A 291 6.16 13.80 10.82
C ILE A 291 7.04 12.57 11.06
N GLN A 292 6.52 11.64 11.87
CA GLN A 292 7.16 10.36 12.17
C GLN A 292 6.66 9.27 11.20
N VAL A 293 7.02 9.43 9.93
CA VAL A 293 6.63 8.56 8.81
C VAL A 293 7.84 8.39 7.89
N GLY A 294 7.96 7.24 7.26
CA GLY A 294 9.14 6.89 6.45
C GLY A 294 9.29 7.73 5.18
N MET A 295 8.19 8.07 4.53
CA MET A 295 8.19 8.80 3.25
C MET A 295 7.20 9.95 3.27
N VAL A 296 7.64 11.14 2.89
CA VAL A 296 6.84 12.37 2.92
C VAL A 296 6.78 13.00 1.54
N GLY A 297 5.57 13.22 1.02
CA GLY A 297 5.31 13.94 -0.22
C GLY A 297 4.79 15.37 0.04
N ILE A 298 5.35 16.35 -0.67
CA ILE A 298 4.81 17.72 -0.69
C ILE A 298 4.25 17.95 -2.09
N ASN A 299 2.92 18.08 -2.20
CA ASN A 299 2.18 18.14 -3.45
C ASN A 299 2.42 16.92 -4.39
N VAL A 300 2.80 15.79 -3.78
CA VAL A 300 2.97 14.48 -4.43
C VAL A 300 2.14 13.46 -3.68
N PRO A 301 1.15 12.80 -4.32
CA PRO A 301 0.18 11.97 -3.60
C PRO A 301 0.76 10.63 -3.11
N ILE A 302 1.74 10.07 -3.82
CA ILE A 302 2.37 8.78 -3.48
C ILE A 302 3.89 8.96 -3.54
N PRO A 303 4.56 9.27 -2.40
CA PRO A 303 5.99 9.57 -2.36
C PRO A 303 6.86 8.30 -2.37
N VAL A 304 6.71 7.44 -3.38
CA VAL A 304 7.56 6.25 -3.54
C VAL A 304 8.94 6.68 -4.04
N PRO A 305 10.03 6.26 -3.39
CA PRO A 305 11.38 6.61 -3.82
C PRO A 305 11.79 5.86 -5.09
N MET A 306 12.82 6.36 -5.75
CA MET A 306 13.51 5.61 -6.82
C MET A 306 14.15 4.35 -6.25
N ALA A 307 14.29 3.29 -7.06
CA ALA A 307 14.75 1.97 -6.62
C ALA A 307 16.14 1.92 -5.93
N PHE A 308 16.97 2.94 -6.12
CA PHE A 308 18.28 3.06 -5.48
C PHE A 308 18.24 3.79 -4.12
N HIS A 309 17.08 4.26 -3.68
CA HIS A 309 16.87 4.77 -2.33
C HIS A 309 16.13 3.73 -1.49
N SER A 310 16.46 3.66 -0.20
CA SER A 310 15.76 2.78 0.73
C SER A 310 14.28 3.15 0.82
N PHE A 311 13.43 2.14 0.84
CA PHE A 311 12.01 2.27 1.14
C PHE A 311 11.87 2.35 2.67
N GLY A 312 11.71 3.57 3.19
CA GLY A 312 11.66 3.82 4.62
C GLY A 312 10.30 3.48 5.24
N GLY A 313 10.30 3.32 6.57
CA GLY A 313 9.09 3.10 7.36
C GLY A 313 9.36 3.36 8.84
N TRP A 314 8.31 3.75 9.55
CA TRP A 314 8.32 3.94 10.99
C TRP A 314 7.28 3.04 11.65
N LYS A 315 7.42 2.84 12.95
CA LYS A 315 6.45 2.15 13.79
C LYS A 315 6.18 0.72 13.27
N ARG A 316 4.90 0.33 13.08
CA ARG A 316 4.53 -1.02 12.63
C ARG A 316 4.56 -1.22 11.10
N SER A 317 5.02 -0.21 10.37
CA SER A 317 5.15 -0.33 8.91
C SER A 317 6.50 -0.91 8.46
N LEU A 318 7.51 -0.98 9.34
CA LEU A 318 8.81 -1.58 9.04
C LEU A 318 9.36 -2.30 10.27
N PHE A 319 9.90 -3.49 10.06
CA PHE A 319 10.64 -4.28 11.05
C PHE A 319 12.00 -4.66 10.46
N GLY A 320 13.06 -4.48 11.25
CA GLY A 320 14.43 -4.79 10.83
C GLY A 320 15.12 -3.66 10.09
N ASP A 321 16.01 -4.04 9.17
CA ASP A 321 16.81 -3.10 8.39
C ASP A 321 15.98 -2.34 7.34
N SER A 322 16.43 -1.14 6.93
CA SER A 322 15.81 -0.30 5.90
C SER A 322 16.77 -0.12 4.71
#